data_5c8c8abcdec11ac1693c8ab4b3eaa9a1
#
_entry.id   5c8c8abcdec11ac1693c8ab4b3eaa9a1
#
_cell.length_a   1.000
_cell.length_b   1.000
_cell.length_c   1.000
_cell.angle_alpha   90.00
_cell.angle_beta   90.00
_cell.angle_gamma   90.00
#
_symmetry.space_group_name_H-M   'P 1'
#
loop_
_entity.id
_entity.type
_entity.pdbx_description
1 polymer ?
#
loop_
_entity_poly.entity_id
_entity_poly.type
_entity_poly.pdbx_seq_one_letter_code
_entity_poly.pdbx_strand_id
1 'polypeptide(L)'
;SNFIVHQDILKHVYGAGNGTTTEDEVGEVLYNRGLINSVFVSEAIRNAMSKYGNKPMTGEQVRWGFENMNLTSAKLSKLGLTRFMKPVKVTCENHEGGTPLRIQEWKGQQWEFVSDWIEPMNDIVRPMIEASAAKYAAEKGITPRTCN
;
A
#
# COMPACT_ATOMS: atom_id res chain seq x y z
N SER A 1 -14.70 -2.23 -14.74
CA SER A 1 -13.28 -1.91 -14.63
C SER A 1 -12.43 -2.79 -15.54
N ASN A 2 -11.33 -2.23 -16.11
CA ASN A 2 -10.41 -2.95 -17.00
C ASN A 2 -9.18 -3.52 -16.27
N PHE A 3 -9.13 -3.46 -14.94
CA PHE A 3 -8.05 -4.07 -14.18
C PHE A 3 -8.28 -5.56 -13.98
N ILE A 4 -7.24 -6.38 -14.18
CA ILE A 4 -7.28 -7.84 -14.00
C ILE A 4 -7.79 -8.21 -12.62
N VAL A 5 -7.29 -7.57 -11.58
CA VAL A 5 -7.69 -7.82 -10.19
C VAL A 5 -9.20 -7.63 -9.96
N HIS A 6 -9.85 -6.67 -10.60
CA HIS A 6 -11.30 -6.49 -10.48
C HIS A 6 -12.07 -7.59 -11.21
N GLN A 7 -11.59 -8.00 -12.38
CA GLN A 7 -12.18 -9.13 -13.13
C GLN A 7 -12.06 -10.44 -12.35
N ASP A 8 -10.90 -10.67 -11.72
CA ASP A 8 -10.69 -11.86 -10.87
C ASP A 8 -11.59 -11.85 -9.64
N ILE A 9 -11.78 -10.69 -9.00
CA ILE A 9 -12.71 -10.54 -7.87
C ILE A 9 -14.15 -10.85 -8.30
N LEU A 10 -14.63 -10.23 -9.37
CA LEU A 10 -15.98 -10.47 -9.88
C LEU A 10 -16.18 -11.95 -10.22
N LYS A 11 -15.21 -12.58 -10.88
CA LYS A 11 -15.29 -13.98 -11.29
C LYS A 11 -15.20 -14.96 -10.12
N HIS A 12 -14.24 -14.77 -9.21
CA HIS A 12 -13.89 -15.79 -8.21
C HIS A 12 -14.46 -15.53 -6.83
N VAL A 13 -14.79 -14.28 -6.49
CA VAL A 13 -15.41 -13.93 -5.20
C VAL A 13 -16.92 -13.81 -5.37
N TYR A 14 -17.37 -12.90 -6.24
CA TYR A 14 -18.80 -12.71 -6.49
C TYR A 14 -19.44 -13.89 -7.20
N GLY A 15 -18.79 -14.46 -8.21
CA GLY A 15 -19.25 -15.67 -8.89
C GLY A 15 -19.36 -16.91 -7.99
N ALA A 16 -18.65 -16.92 -6.85
CA ALA A 16 -18.80 -17.95 -5.81
C ALA A 16 -19.78 -17.56 -4.69
N GLY A 17 -20.50 -16.45 -4.81
CA GLY A 17 -21.46 -15.97 -3.82
C GLY A 17 -20.85 -15.37 -2.54
N ASN A 18 -19.56 -15.04 -2.55
CA ASN A 18 -18.82 -14.51 -1.40
C ASN A 18 -18.65 -12.98 -1.43
N GLY A 19 -19.30 -12.29 -2.37
CA GLY A 19 -19.31 -10.83 -2.40
C GLY A 19 -20.08 -10.24 -1.21
N THR A 20 -19.53 -9.19 -0.61
CA THR A 20 -20.15 -8.52 0.55
C THR A 20 -20.82 -7.18 0.20
N THR A 21 -20.62 -6.73 -1.04
CA THR A 21 -21.24 -5.52 -1.60
C THR A 21 -21.86 -5.86 -2.95
N THR A 22 -22.32 -4.87 -3.71
CA THR A 22 -22.80 -5.06 -5.08
C THR A 22 -21.64 -5.09 -6.07
N GLU A 23 -21.79 -5.77 -7.20
CA GLU A 23 -20.72 -5.93 -8.20
C GLU A 23 -20.25 -4.61 -8.82
N ASP A 24 -21.13 -3.61 -8.90
CA ASP A 24 -20.84 -2.28 -9.42
C ASP A 24 -19.93 -1.46 -8.51
N GLU A 25 -19.88 -1.77 -7.22
CA GLU A 25 -18.93 -1.14 -6.27
C GLU A 25 -17.48 -1.61 -6.45
N VAL A 26 -17.26 -2.74 -7.13
CA VAL A 26 -15.92 -3.25 -7.43
C VAL A 26 -15.16 -2.28 -8.35
N GLY A 27 -14.16 -1.63 -7.79
CA GLY A 27 -13.37 -0.63 -8.49
C GLY A 27 -13.62 0.81 -8.05
N GLU A 28 -14.57 1.04 -7.15
CA GLU A 28 -14.71 2.34 -6.50
C GLU A 28 -13.49 2.69 -5.64
N VAL A 29 -13.35 3.98 -5.32
CA VAL A 29 -12.17 4.51 -4.61
C VAL A 29 -11.93 3.81 -3.27
N LEU A 30 -12.97 3.65 -2.45
CA LEU A 30 -12.85 3.02 -1.14
C LEU A 30 -12.63 1.51 -1.25
N TYR A 31 -13.28 0.86 -2.22
CA TYR A 31 -13.05 -0.55 -2.53
C TYR A 31 -11.59 -0.80 -2.92
N ASN A 32 -11.05 0.01 -3.83
CA ASN A 32 -9.65 -0.07 -4.26
C ASN A 32 -8.67 0.17 -3.11
N ARG A 33 -8.98 1.09 -2.21
CA ARG A 33 -8.17 1.33 -1.01
C ARG A 33 -8.15 0.12 -0.08
N GLY A 34 -9.32 -0.49 0.16
CA GLY A 34 -9.43 -1.74 0.93
C GLY A 34 -8.63 -2.88 0.30
N LEU A 35 -8.68 -3.00 -1.02
CA LEU A 35 -7.93 -4.02 -1.77
C LEU A 35 -6.41 -3.80 -1.65
N ILE A 36 -5.92 -2.57 -1.79
CA ILE A 36 -4.50 -2.24 -1.61
C ILE A 36 -4.04 -2.58 -0.17
N ASN A 37 -4.84 -2.20 0.84
CA ASN A 37 -4.53 -2.53 2.22
C ASN A 37 -4.44 -4.04 2.45
N SER A 38 -5.34 -4.81 1.85
CA SER A 38 -5.34 -6.28 1.94
C SER A 38 -4.09 -6.89 1.28
N VAL A 39 -3.65 -6.34 0.15
CA VAL A 39 -2.39 -6.73 -0.49
C VAL A 39 -1.20 -6.46 0.42
N PHE A 40 -1.13 -5.28 1.03
CA PHE A 40 -0.03 -4.92 1.92
C PHE A 40 0.04 -5.84 3.14
N VAL A 41 -1.08 -6.08 3.80
CA VAL A 41 -1.15 -6.99 4.96
C VAL A 41 -0.72 -8.41 4.56
N SER A 42 -1.24 -8.92 3.44
CA SER A 42 -0.91 -10.27 2.96
C SER A 42 0.58 -10.42 2.63
N GLU A 43 1.17 -9.43 1.97
CA GLU A 43 2.60 -9.46 1.65
C GLU A 43 3.49 -9.29 2.89
N ALA A 44 3.09 -8.47 3.85
CA ALA A 44 3.78 -8.35 5.13
C ALA A 44 3.78 -9.68 5.90
N ILE A 45 2.64 -10.37 5.95
CA ILE A 45 2.54 -11.70 6.56
C ILE A 45 3.41 -12.71 5.81
N ARG A 46 3.39 -12.73 4.47
CA ARG A 46 4.28 -13.62 3.68
C ARG A 46 5.75 -13.37 3.96
N ASN A 47 6.17 -12.11 4.04
CA ASN A 47 7.54 -11.75 4.40
C ASN A 47 7.89 -12.27 5.81
N ALA A 48 6.99 -12.05 6.77
CA ALA A 48 7.18 -12.55 8.14
C ALA A 48 7.27 -14.09 8.16
N MET A 49 6.38 -14.79 7.45
CA MET A 49 6.41 -16.25 7.36
C MET A 49 7.68 -16.77 6.69
N SER A 50 8.23 -16.07 5.71
CA SER A 50 9.49 -16.46 5.07
C SER A 50 10.68 -16.40 6.03
N LYS A 51 10.65 -15.49 7.02
CA LYS A 51 11.70 -15.34 8.03
C LYS A 51 11.48 -16.21 9.27
N TYR A 52 10.24 -16.25 9.76
CA TYR A 52 9.92 -16.85 11.06
C TYR A 52 9.23 -18.21 10.99
N GLY A 53 9.00 -18.71 9.77
CA GLY A 53 8.32 -19.98 9.50
C GLY A 53 6.79 -19.82 9.35
N ASN A 54 6.16 -20.89 8.83
CA ASN A 54 4.71 -20.91 8.57
C ASN A 54 3.95 -21.21 9.88
N LYS A 55 3.69 -20.19 10.65
CA LYS A 55 2.98 -20.25 11.95
C LYS A 55 2.26 -18.92 12.20
N PRO A 56 1.36 -18.84 13.19
CA PRO A 56 0.79 -17.57 13.61
C PRO A 56 1.88 -16.54 13.95
N MET A 57 1.72 -15.30 13.46
CA MET A 57 2.68 -14.22 13.64
C MET A 57 2.28 -13.31 14.79
N THR A 58 3.28 -12.86 15.57
CA THR A 58 3.08 -11.76 16.53
C THR A 58 2.99 -10.42 15.78
N GLY A 59 2.45 -9.38 16.43
CA GLY A 59 2.41 -8.03 15.84
C GLY A 59 3.80 -7.51 15.46
N GLU A 60 4.83 -7.80 16.23
CA GLU A 60 6.22 -7.43 15.92
C GLU A 60 6.76 -8.12 14.67
N GLN A 61 6.43 -9.40 14.49
CA GLN A 61 6.82 -10.15 13.30
C GLN A 61 6.10 -9.63 12.05
N VAL A 62 4.83 -9.28 12.17
CA VAL A 62 4.07 -8.65 11.07
C VAL A 62 4.64 -7.26 10.75
N ARG A 63 4.97 -6.46 11.78
CA ARG A 63 5.65 -5.17 11.58
C ARG A 63 6.96 -5.36 10.83
N TRP A 64 7.79 -6.32 11.23
CA TRP A 64 9.01 -6.64 10.47
C TRP A 64 8.68 -6.97 9.01
N GLY A 65 7.62 -7.71 8.76
CA GLY A 65 7.16 -8.03 7.41
C GLY A 65 6.80 -6.78 6.58
N PHE A 66 6.16 -5.79 7.18
CA PHE A 66 5.91 -4.49 6.55
C PHE A 66 7.21 -3.72 6.28
N GLU A 67 8.07 -3.60 7.26
CA GLU A 67 9.34 -2.86 7.18
C GLU A 67 10.37 -3.49 6.21
N ASN A 68 10.10 -4.70 5.75
CA ASN A 68 10.88 -5.40 4.73
C ASN A 68 10.07 -5.67 3.45
N MET A 69 8.98 -4.94 3.26
CA MET A 69 8.13 -5.09 2.08
C MET A 69 8.75 -4.40 0.86
N ASN A 70 8.85 -5.14 -0.23
CA ASN A 70 9.27 -4.64 -1.52
C ASN A 70 8.37 -5.22 -2.62
N LEU A 71 7.33 -4.47 -2.98
CA LEU A 71 6.40 -4.78 -4.06
C LEU A 71 6.97 -4.25 -5.38
N THR A 72 7.81 -5.03 -6.02
CA THR A 72 8.37 -4.72 -7.33
C THR A 72 7.32 -4.87 -8.43
N SER A 73 7.58 -4.28 -9.62
CA SER A 73 6.72 -4.47 -10.80
C SER A 73 6.52 -5.95 -11.14
N ALA A 74 7.55 -6.79 -10.99
CA ALA A 74 7.45 -8.22 -11.22
C ALA A 74 6.52 -8.91 -10.20
N LYS A 75 6.57 -8.53 -8.92
CA LYS A 75 5.62 -9.04 -7.91
C LYS A 75 4.19 -8.58 -8.20
N LEU A 76 4.00 -7.29 -8.51
CA LEU A 76 2.68 -6.76 -8.84
C LEU A 76 2.09 -7.47 -10.06
N SER A 77 2.89 -7.78 -11.06
CA SER A 77 2.44 -8.56 -12.22
C SER A 77 1.96 -9.96 -11.82
N LYS A 78 2.71 -10.67 -10.98
CA LYS A 78 2.31 -11.99 -10.48
C LYS A 78 1.02 -11.98 -9.65
N LEU A 79 0.72 -10.86 -9.00
CA LEU A 79 -0.49 -10.66 -8.20
C LEU A 79 -1.68 -10.12 -9.02
N GLY A 80 -1.55 -9.96 -10.34
CA GLY A 80 -2.61 -9.38 -11.18
C GLY A 80 -2.80 -7.87 -10.99
N LEU A 81 -1.84 -7.20 -10.36
CA LEU A 81 -1.93 -5.78 -9.98
C LEU A 81 -1.19 -4.84 -10.94
N THR A 82 -0.79 -5.34 -12.11
CA THR A 82 -0.17 -4.52 -13.16
C THR A 82 -1.06 -3.33 -13.52
N ARG A 83 -0.51 -2.12 -13.54
CA ARG A 83 -1.21 -0.85 -13.78
C ARG A 83 -2.24 -0.45 -12.71
N PHE A 84 -2.59 -1.34 -11.77
CA PHE A 84 -3.51 -1.03 -10.68
C PHE A 84 -2.84 -0.17 -9.60
N MET A 85 -1.60 -0.49 -9.27
CA MET A 85 -0.77 0.29 -8.34
C MET A 85 0.69 0.37 -8.81
N LYS A 86 1.41 1.34 -8.28
CA LYS A 86 2.86 1.47 -8.52
C LYS A 86 3.66 0.57 -7.56
N PRO A 87 4.91 0.21 -7.92
CA PRO A 87 5.82 -0.43 -6.99
C PRO A 87 5.95 0.36 -5.69
N VAL A 88 6.00 -0.37 -4.57
CA VAL A 88 6.10 0.23 -3.23
C VAL A 88 7.18 -0.51 -2.45
N LYS A 89 8.04 0.25 -1.78
CA LYS A 89 9.03 -0.26 -0.85
C LYS A 89 8.84 0.41 0.50
N VAL A 90 8.65 -0.38 1.54
CA VAL A 90 8.54 0.10 2.93
C VAL A 90 9.76 -0.39 3.69
N THR A 91 10.37 0.48 4.47
CA THR A 91 11.49 0.17 5.37
C THR A 91 11.19 0.64 6.77
N CYS A 92 12.04 0.28 7.74
CA CYS A 92 11.90 0.78 9.10
C CYS A 92 12.02 2.31 9.18
N GLU A 93 12.85 2.91 8.35
CA GLU A 93 13.07 4.37 8.32
C GLU A 93 11.99 5.09 7.50
N ASN A 94 11.36 4.40 6.55
CA ASN A 94 10.37 4.99 5.65
C ASN A 94 9.13 4.09 5.55
N HIS A 95 8.11 4.42 6.33
CA HIS A 95 6.81 3.76 6.30
C HIS A 95 5.85 4.31 5.23
N GLU A 96 6.19 5.43 4.61
CA GLU A 96 5.32 6.12 3.63
C GLU A 96 5.37 5.47 2.24
N GLY A 97 6.47 4.78 1.92
CA GLY A 97 6.64 4.06 0.67
C GLY A 97 6.98 4.92 -0.55
N GLY A 98 6.86 6.24 -0.47
CA GLY A 98 7.30 7.18 -1.50
C GLY A 98 6.65 6.97 -2.88
N THR A 99 5.35 6.77 -2.93
CA THR A 99 4.64 6.47 -4.18
C THR A 99 4.27 7.76 -4.92
N PRO A 100 4.54 7.88 -6.23
CA PRO A 100 4.14 9.03 -7.03
C PRO A 100 2.62 9.13 -7.14
N LEU A 101 2.12 10.33 -7.35
CA LEU A 101 0.70 10.62 -7.52
C LEU A 101 0.42 11.24 -8.90
N ARG A 102 -0.86 11.27 -9.29
CA ARG A 102 -1.36 12.01 -10.46
C ARG A 102 -2.57 12.83 -10.06
N ILE A 103 -2.76 13.95 -10.71
CA ILE A 103 -3.93 14.79 -10.52
C ILE A 103 -5.01 14.39 -11.51
N GLN A 104 -6.23 14.27 -11.01
CA GLN A 104 -7.44 14.10 -11.81
C GLN A 104 -8.34 15.32 -11.65
N GLU A 105 -9.01 15.70 -12.72
CA GLU A 105 -10.01 16.76 -12.76
C GLU A 105 -11.34 16.19 -13.21
N TRP A 106 -12.42 16.59 -12.55
CA TRP A 106 -13.78 16.24 -12.96
C TRP A 106 -14.23 17.11 -14.13
N LYS A 107 -14.53 16.48 -15.26
CA LYS A 107 -14.97 17.17 -16.49
C LYS A 107 -16.49 17.12 -16.69
N GLY A 108 -17.26 17.03 -15.62
CA GLY A 108 -18.72 17.04 -15.63
C GLY A 108 -19.37 15.67 -15.84
N GLN A 109 -18.69 14.71 -16.47
CA GLN A 109 -19.18 13.33 -16.68
C GLN A 109 -18.20 12.27 -16.30
N GLN A 110 -16.89 12.59 -16.30
CA GLN A 110 -15.82 11.63 -15.99
C GLN A 110 -14.63 12.34 -15.37
N TRP A 111 -13.78 11.55 -14.68
CA TRP A 111 -12.48 11.97 -14.20
C TRP A 111 -11.43 11.83 -15.31
N GLU A 112 -10.65 12.88 -15.55
CA GLU A 112 -9.55 12.86 -16.50
C GLU A 112 -8.24 13.17 -15.81
N PHE A 113 -7.17 12.46 -16.19
CA PHE A 113 -5.82 12.80 -15.72
C PHE A 113 -5.35 14.07 -16.38
N VAL A 114 -5.01 15.08 -15.59
CA VAL A 114 -4.53 16.40 -16.02
C VAL A 114 -3.06 16.65 -15.70
N SER A 115 -2.37 15.65 -15.12
CA SER A 115 -0.92 15.69 -14.93
C SER A 115 -0.27 14.36 -15.32
N ASP A 116 1.05 14.40 -15.59
CA ASP A 116 1.91 13.23 -15.51
C ASP A 116 2.11 12.80 -14.05
N TRP A 117 2.90 11.75 -13.83
CA TRP A 117 3.27 11.30 -12.50
C TRP A 117 4.15 12.35 -11.82
N ILE A 118 3.77 12.72 -10.61
CA ILE A 118 4.47 13.68 -9.76
C ILE A 118 5.17 12.87 -8.66
N GLU A 119 6.50 12.93 -8.66
CA GLU A 119 7.30 12.25 -7.64
C GLU A 119 7.21 12.99 -6.30
N PRO A 120 7.24 12.25 -5.18
CA PRO A 120 7.25 12.88 -3.85
C PRO A 120 8.53 13.70 -3.64
N MET A 121 8.39 14.87 -3.04
CA MET A 121 9.51 15.77 -2.71
C MET A 121 10.21 15.33 -1.41
N ASN A 122 10.65 14.06 -1.37
CA ASN A 122 11.20 13.43 -0.16
C ASN A 122 12.48 14.11 0.35
N ASP A 123 13.29 14.64 -0.52
CA ASP A 123 14.51 15.40 -0.23
C ASP A 123 14.23 16.69 0.58
N ILE A 124 13.05 17.27 0.41
CA ILE A 124 12.61 18.47 1.12
C ILE A 124 11.78 18.09 2.36
N VAL A 125 10.78 17.22 2.18
CA VAL A 125 9.78 16.93 3.21
C VAL A 125 10.34 16.03 4.31
N ARG A 126 11.22 15.09 3.98
CA ARG A 126 11.76 14.11 4.93
C ARG A 126 12.54 14.76 6.09
N PRO A 127 13.47 15.67 5.86
CA PRO A 127 14.14 16.37 6.96
C PRO A 127 13.18 17.14 7.88
N MET A 128 12.09 17.69 7.34
CA MET A 128 11.08 18.39 8.14
C MET A 128 10.30 17.43 9.04
N ILE A 129 9.94 16.24 8.52
CA ILE A 129 9.27 15.19 9.29
C ILE A 129 10.18 14.71 10.41
N GLU A 130 11.44 14.43 10.14
CA GLU A 130 12.42 13.96 11.12
C GLU A 130 12.67 14.98 12.23
N ALA A 131 12.82 16.25 11.88
CA ALA A 131 12.96 17.32 12.85
C ALA A 131 11.72 17.47 13.75
N SER A 132 10.53 17.40 13.16
CA SER A 132 9.27 17.45 13.90
C SER A 132 9.09 16.25 14.83
N ALA A 133 9.41 15.04 14.36
CA ALA A 133 9.35 13.83 15.16
C ALA A 133 10.34 13.85 16.33
N ALA A 134 11.57 14.30 16.09
CA ALA A 134 12.59 14.44 17.15
C ALA A 134 12.15 15.42 18.23
N LYS A 135 11.61 16.59 17.83
CA LYS A 135 11.06 17.59 18.76
C LYS A 135 9.94 16.99 19.62
N TYR A 136 8.97 16.35 18.99
CA TYR A 136 7.86 15.72 19.70
C TYR A 136 8.33 14.62 20.66
N ALA A 137 9.26 13.77 20.23
CA ALA A 137 9.83 12.72 21.08
C ALA A 137 10.50 13.31 22.33
N ALA A 138 11.29 14.38 22.17
CA ALA A 138 11.93 15.08 23.29
C ALA A 138 10.89 15.70 24.25
N GLU A 139 9.86 16.37 23.74
CA GLU A 139 8.79 16.97 24.54
C GLU A 139 7.99 15.93 25.35
N LYS A 140 7.85 14.72 24.83
CA LYS A 140 7.07 13.63 25.45
C LYS A 140 7.91 12.60 26.19
N GLY A 141 9.24 12.76 26.25
CA GLY A 141 10.13 11.78 26.87
C GLY A 141 10.11 10.41 26.17
N ILE A 142 9.83 10.37 24.86
CA ILE A 142 9.79 9.15 24.06
C ILE A 142 11.19 8.85 23.55
N THR A 143 11.69 7.65 23.79
CA THR A 143 12.91 7.17 23.14
C THR A 143 12.55 6.59 21.79
N PRO A 144 12.99 7.20 20.66
CA PRO A 144 12.74 6.63 19.34
C PRO A 144 13.34 5.24 19.19
N ARG A 145 12.65 4.38 18.48
CA ARG A 145 13.16 3.05 18.13
C ARG A 145 14.29 3.18 17.10
N THR A 146 15.34 2.43 17.28
CA THR A 146 16.39 2.29 16.26
C THR A 146 15.99 1.27 15.21
N CYS A 147 16.28 1.58 13.95
CA CYS A 147 16.11 0.68 12.82
C CYS A 147 17.41 -0.14 12.68
N ASN A 148 17.39 -1.42 13.08
CA ASN A 148 18.51 -2.38 12.99
C ASN A 148 18.20 -3.47 11.97
#